data_6479151a45a3e72e4b15e173cf0dfef4
#
_entry.id   6479151a45a3e72e4b15e173cf0dfef4
#
_cell.length_a   1.000
_cell.length_b   1.000
_cell.length_c   1.000
_cell.angle_alpha   90.00
_cell.angle_beta   90.00
_cell.angle_gamma   90.00
#
_symmetry.space_group_name_H-M   'P 1'
#
loop_
_entity.id
_entity.type
_entity.pdbx_description
1 polymer ?
#
loop_
_entity_poly.entity_id
_entity_poly.type
_entity_poly.pdbx_seq_one_letter_code
_entity_poly.pdbx_strand_id
1 'polypeptide(L)'
;IGQNFINPALAARAILALSWASLMNTFAKPAFGNFAGVDAIASATPIGATVAGDYTLTQLFLGNIPGTLGETCKLALLIGAAYLFVRKVISWHIPVAFIGTFTVCYLLATGFDVNATLYQVLSGGLILGAFFMATDYSSSPATGKGKIVFGIGCGLLLFVFRFCKKTPAEWCSYA
;
A
#
# COMPACT_ATOMS: atom_id res chain seq x y z
N ILE A 1 12.08 -11.70 -22.59
CA ILE A 1 12.29 -12.60 -21.47
C ILE A 1 10.89 -12.90 -20.91
N GLY A 2 10.18 -13.85 -21.57
CA GLY A 2 8.80 -14.18 -21.25
C GLY A 2 8.67 -15.05 -20.00
N GLN A 3 7.50 -15.16 -19.41
CA GLN A 3 7.14 -15.99 -18.27
C GLN A 3 7.92 -15.69 -16.98
N ASN A 4 7.68 -14.52 -16.42
CA ASN A 4 8.17 -14.21 -15.07
C ASN A 4 7.27 -14.91 -14.05
N PHE A 5 7.82 -15.86 -13.30
CA PHE A 5 7.15 -16.50 -12.18
C PHE A 5 6.82 -15.50 -11.05
N ILE A 6 7.65 -14.49 -10.89
CA ILE A 6 7.50 -13.41 -9.90
C ILE A 6 7.79 -12.09 -10.58
N ASN A 7 7.08 -11.03 -10.18
CA ASN A 7 7.40 -9.67 -10.60
C ASN A 7 8.80 -9.29 -10.10
N PRO A 8 9.77 -8.97 -10.98
CA PRO A 8 11.16 -8.74 -10.60
C PRO A 8 11.34 -7.56 -9.65
N ALA A 9 10.51 -6.52 -9.76
CA ALA A 9 10.55 -5.37 -8.86
C ALA A 9 10.12 -5.73 -7.44
N LEU A 10 9.10 -6.57 -7.29
CA LEU A 10 8.65 -7.05 -5.97
C LEU A 10 9.67 -8.01 -5.35
N ALA A 11 10.27 -8.90 -6.15
CA ALA A 11 11.31 -9.80 -5.68
C ALA A 11 12.55 -9.02 -5.18
N ALA A 12 13.02 -8.05 -5.95
CA ALA A 12 14.13 -7.21 -5.56
C ALA A 12 13.84 -6.42 -4.27
N ARG A 13 12.65 -5.83 -4.15
CA ARG A 13 12.22 -5.13 -2.94
C ARG A 13 12.15 -6.06 -1.72
N ALA A 14 11.67 -7.30 -1.88
CA ALA A 14 11.64 -8.28 -0.81
C ALA A 14 13.04 -8.67 -0.34
N ILE A 15 13.96 -8.91 -1.26
CA ILE A 15 15.36 -9.22 -0.95
C ILE A 15 16.02 -8.05 -0.21
N LEU A 16 15.84 -6.82 -0.69
CA LEU A 16 16.38 -5.62 -0.05
C LEU A 16 15.80 -5.40 1.36
N ALA A 17 14.50 -5.63 1.53
CA ALA A 17 13.85 -5.49 2.83
C ALA A 17 14.33 -6.53 3.85
N LEU A 18 14.70 -7.74 3.41
CA LEU A 18 15.28 -8.76 4.27
C LEU A 18 16.75 -8.51 4.58
N SER A 19 17.54 -8.05 3.59
CA SER A 19 18.97 -7.85 3.73
C SER A 19 19.35 -6.55 4.47
N TRP A 20 18.61 -5.46 4.22
CA TRP A 20 18.89 -4.12 4.78
C TRP A 20 17.63 -3.50 5.37
N ALA A 21 16.97 -4.20 6.29
CA ALA A 21 15.72 -3.78 6.91
C ALA A 21 15.79 -2.39 7.58
N SER A 22 16.91 -2.06 8.21
CA SER A 22 17.12 -0.77 8.88
C SER A 22 17.11 0.40 7.90
N LEU A 23 17.81 0.27 6.77
CA LEU A 23 17.86 1.31 5.72
C LEU A 23 16.53 1.44 4.98
N MET A 24 15.83 0.33 4.78
CA MET A 24 14.55 0.32 4.08
C MET A 24 13.38 0.85 4.90
N ASN A 25 13.52 0.93 6.23
CA ASN A 25 12.47 1.41 7.14
C ASN A 25 12.71 2.86 7.62
N THR A 26 13.81 3.50 7.24
CA THR A 26 14.07 4.91 7.55
C THR A 26 13.57 5.79 6.41
N PHE A 27 12.55 6.61 6.67
CA PHE A 27 11.94 7.47 5.66
C PHE A 27 12.14 8.94 6.03
N ALA A 28 12.60 9.74 5.05
CA ALA A 28 12.66 11.18 5.19
C ALA A 28 11.28 11.80 5.03
N LYS A 29 10.92 12.75 5.89
CA LYS A 29 9.70 13.53 5.75
C LYS A 29 9.87 14.51 4.58
N PRO A 30 8.95 14.57 3.60
CA PRO A 30 9.06 15.53 2.50
C PRO A 30 8.94 16.96 3.01
N ALA A 31 9.89 17.81 2.65
CA ALA A 31 9.87 19.24 2.96
C ALA A 31 9.11 19.98 1.85
N PHE A 32 7.80 20.08 1.96
CA PHE A 32 7.00 20.91 1.06
C PHE A 32 7.27 22.40 1.35
N GLY A 33 7.99 23.05 0.44
CA GLY A 33 8.15 24.51 0.46
C GLY A 33 9.42 25.07 1.12
N ASN A 34 10.23 24.28 1.79
CA ASN A 34 11.51 24.75 2.37
C ASN A 34 12.68 24.02 1.71
N PHE A 35 13.25 24.63 0.68
CA PHE A 35 14.47 24.14 0.01
C PHE A 35 15.76 24.54 0.74
N ALA A 36 15.67 25.28 1.84
CA ALA A 36 16.83 25.76 2.59
C ALA A 36 17.09 24.85 3.80
N GLY A 37 18.07 23.94 3.65
CA GLY A 37 18.81 23.37 4.77
C GLY A 37 18.06 22.53 5.80
N VAL A 38 17.06 21.75 5.38
CA VAL A 38 16.35 20.88 6.32
C VAL A 38 17.09 19.56 6.44
N ASP A 39 17.63 19.30 7.63
CA ASP A 39 18.04 17.96 8.02
C ASP A 39 16.86 17.00 7.85
N ALA A 40 17.07 15.93 7.09
CA ALA A 40 16.03 14.93 6.85
C ALA A 40 15.68 14.23 8.17
N ILE A 41 14.55 14.61 8.79
CA ILE A 41 14.07 13.95 9.98
C ILE A 41 13.55 12.57 9.56
N ALA A 42 14.23 11.53 9.97
CA ALA A 42 13.81 10.16 9.75
C ALA A 42 12.59 9.87 10.62
N SER A 43 11.50 9.40 10.01
CA SER A 43 10.25 9.08 10.68
C SER A 43 9.70 7.74 10.22
N ALA A 44 8.88 7.10 11.07
CA ALA A 44 8.20 5.86 10.71
C ALA A 44 7.02 6.13 9.75
N THR A 45 6.69 5.13 8.94
CA THR A 45 5.50 5.22 8.07
C THR A 45 4.20 5.22 8.89
N PRO A 46 3.13 5.89 8.42
CA PRO A 46 1.84 5.95 9.12
C PRO A 46 1.15 4.59 9.35
N ILE A 47 1.60 3.52 8.69
CA ILE A 47 1.05 2.16 8.86
C ILE A 47 1.21 1.65 10.30
N GLY A 48 2.26 2.09 11.01
CA GLY A 48 2.52 1.72 12.40
C GLY A 48 1.82 2.61 13.42
N ALA A 49 1.22 3.73 13.02
CA ALA A 49 0.44 4.57 13.90
C ALA A 49 -0.90 3.91 14.20
N THR A 50 -1.05 3.42 15.41
CA THR A 50 -2.28 2.76 15.89
C THR A 50 -3.42 3.75 16.13
N VAL A 51 -3.12 5.05 16.11
CA VAL A 51 -4.07 6.14 16.34
C VAL A 51 -4.07 7.08 15.13
N ALA A 52 -5.24 7.35 14.60
CA ALA A 52 -5.48 8.31 13.51
C ALA A 52 -5.20 9.78 13.92
N GLY A 53 -4.27 10.00 14.86
CA GLY A 53 -3.99 11.30 15.47
C GLY A 53 -2.83 12.09 14.87
N ASP A 54 -1.87 11.40 14.27
CA ASP A 54 -0.63 12.06 13.83
C ASP A 54 -0.74 12.71 12.44
N TYR A 55 -1.62 12.21 11.58
CA TYR A 55 -1.79 12.72 10.21
C TYR A 55 -3.25 12.79 9.81
N THR A 56 -3.66 13.92 9.24
CA THR A 56 -5.01 14.09 8.68
C THR A 56 -5.16 13.32 7.36
N LEU A 57 -6.38 12.87 7.04
CA LEU A 57 -6.68 12.18 5.77
C LEU A 57 -6.26 12.99 4.55
N THR A 58 -6.33 14.33 4.63
CA THR A 58 -5.88 15.23 3.57
C THR A 58 -4.35 15.18 3.39
N GLN A 59 -3.58 15.08 4.45
CA GLN A 59 -2.12 14.94 4.39
C GLN A 59 -1.71 13.59 3.79
N LEU A 60 -2.43 12.51 4.14
CA LEU A 60 -2.25 11.20 3.52
C LEU A 60 -2.54 11.22 2.01
N PHE A 61 -3.59 11.93 1.60
CA PHE A 61 -3.99 12.02 0.20
C PHE A 61 -3.02 12.86 -0.63
N LEU A 62 -2.58 14.01 -0.12
CA LEU A 62 -1.63 14.90 -0.77
C LEU A 62 -0.18 14.41 -0.71
N GLY A 63 0.15 13.53 0.26
CA GLY A 63 1.48 12.95 0.36
C GLY A 63 2.47 13.67 1.26
N ASN A 64 2.00 14.54 2.16
CA ASN A 64 2.86 15.19 3.18
C ASN A 64 3.11 14.25 4.37
N ILE A 65 3.57 13.05 4.08
CA ILE A 65 3.84 11.98 5.05
C ILE A 65 5.19 11.33 4.74
N PRO A 66 5.90 10.83 5.74
CA PRO A 66 7.09 10.01 5.50
C PRO A 66 6.68 8.69 4.84
N GLY A 67 7.38 8.29 3.80
CA GLY A 67 7.08 7.07 3.07
C GLY A 67 8.07 6.79 1.96
N THR A 68 7.95 5.64 1.32
CA THR A 68 8.79 5.27 0.18
C THR A 68 8.49 6.16 -1.02
N LEU A 69 9.54 6.43 -1.81
CA LEU A 69 9.43 7.14 -3.08
C LEU A 69 8.36 6.49 -3.98
N GLY A 70 7.40 7.29 -4.45
CA GLY A 70 6.30 6.83 -5.29
C GLY A 70 5.05 6.34 -4.54
N GLU A 71 5.09 6.20 -3.21
CA GLU A 71 3.91 5.80 -2.41
C GLU A 71 3.27 6.96 -1.65
N THR A 72 3.94 8.09 -1.53
CA THR A 72 3.51 9.20 -0.67
C THR A 72 2.30 9.93 -1.24
N CYS A 73 2.33 10.38 -2.47
CA CYS A 73 1.25 11.15 -3.09
C CYS A 73 0.19 10.24 -3.73
N LYS A 74 -0.93 10.03 -3.07
CA LYS A 74 -2.03 9.19 -3.57
C LYS A 74 -2.74 9.83 -4.76
N LEU A 75 -2.84 11.14 -4.77
CA LEU A 75 -3.44 11.90 -5.87
C LEU A 75 -2.69 11.68 -7.18
N ALA A 76 -1.36 11.77 -7.17
CA ALA A 76 -0.54 11.51 -8.36
C ALA A 76 -0.67 10.06 -8.85
N LEU A 77 -0.72 9.10 -7.92
CA LEU A 77 -0.94 7.68 -8.25
C LEU A 77 -2.30 7.45 -8.91
N LEU A 78 -3.36 8.07 -8.39
CA LEU A 78 -4.70 7.95 -8.98
C LEU A 78 -4.79 8.59 -10.37
N ILE A 79 -4.14 9.73 -10.59
CA ILE A 79 -4.05 10.35 -11.93
C ILE A 79 -3.33 9.43 -12.90
N GLY A 80 -2.19 8.86 -12.49
CA GLY A 80 -1.45 7.88 -13.28
C GLY A 80 -2.28 6.62 -13.60
N ALA A 81 -2.98 6.09 -12.61
CA ALA A 81 -3.88 4.96 -12.80
C ALA A 81 -5.02 5.27 -13.77
N ALA A 82 -5.65 6.45 -13.64
CA ALA A 82 -6.70 6.90 -14.55
C ALA A 82 -6.20 6.99 -16.01
N TYR A 83 -5.00 7.53 -16.22
CA TYR A 83 -4.38 7.56 -17.53
C TYR A 83 -4.21 6.15 -18.12
N LEU A 84 -3.71 5.20 -17.33
CA LEU A 84 -3.51 3.82 -17.77
C LEU A 84 -4.85 3.10 -18.07
N PHE A 85 -5.92 3.42 -17.34
CA PHE A 85 -7.27 2.93 -17.65
C PHE A 85 -7.80 3.49 -18.96
N VAL A 86 -7.66 4.79 -19.20
CA VAL A 86 -8.09 5.44 -20.46
C VAL A 86 -7.36 4.82 -21.65
N ARG A 87 -6.07 4.53 -21.49
CA ARG A 87 -5.25 3.86 -22.51
C ARG A 87 -5.51 2.36 -22.63
N LYS A 88 -6.40 1.80 -21.79
CA LYS A 88 -6.74 0.35 -21.75
C LYS A 88 -5.53 -0.57 -21.55
N VAL A 89 -4.47 -0.06 -20.91
CA VAL A 89 -3.27 -0.84 -20.58
C VAL A 89 -3.56 -1.78 -19.42
N ILE A 90 -4.35 -1.31 -18.44
CA ILE A 90 -4.68 -2.06 -17.23
C ILE A 90 -6.15 -2.46 -17.25
N SER A 91 -6.45 -3.71 -16.84
CA SER A 91 -7.80 -4.17 -16.59
C SER A 91 -8.23 -3.83 -15.16
N TRP A 92 -9.41 -3.28 -14.98
CA TRP A 92 -9.95 -2.83 -13.69
C TRP A 92 -10.32 -3.95 -12.71
N HIS A 93 -10.38 -5.20 -13.20
CA HIS A 93 -10.77 -6.37 -12.40
C HIS A 93 -9.87 -6.61 -11.19
N ILE A 94 -8.54 -6.52 -11.37
CA ILE A 94 -7.56 -6.77 -10.30
C ILE A 94 -7.58 -5.67 -9.23
N PRO A 95 -7.47 -4.36 -9.56
CA PRO A 95 -7.47 -3.31 -8.56
C PRO A 95 -8.75 -3.26 -7.74
N VAL A 96 -9.91 -3.41 -8.40
CA VAL A 96 -11.22 -3.40 -7.71
C VAL A 96 -11.36 -4.59 -6.77
N ALA A 97 -11.02 -5.80 -7.23
CA ALA A 97 -11.06 -6.99 -6.38
C ALA A 97 -10.08 -6.88 -5.20
N PHE A 98 -8.88 -6.40 -5.43
CA PHE A 98 -7.85 -6.26 -4.40
C PHE A 98 -8.23 -5.24 -3.32
N ILE A 99 -8.54 -4.00 -3.72
CA ILE A 99 -8.92 -2.93 -2.79
C ILE A 99 -10.26 -3.27 -2.11
N GLY A 100 -11.22 -3.80 -2.84
CA GLY A 100 -12.53 -4.19 -2.31
C GLY A 100 -12.42 -5.26 -1.23
N THR A 101 -11.67 -6.33 -1.47
CA THR A 101 -11.45 -7.40 -0.49
C THR A 101 -10.74 -6.89 0.74
N PHE A 102 -9.67 -6.12 0.58
CA PHE A 102 -8.95 -5.52 1.71
C PHE A 102 -9.87 -4.62 2.56
N THR A 103 -10.62 -3.73 1.89
CA THR A 103 -11.55 -2.80 2.56
C THR A 103 -12.63 -3.53 3.33
N VAL A 104 -13.27 -4.54 2.72
CA VAL A 104 -14.33 -5.34 3.36
C VAL A 104 -13.77 -6.10 4.57
N CYS A 105 -12.65 -6.80 4.42
CA CYS A 105 -12.04 -7.54 5.53
C CYS A 105 -11.62 -6.63 6.69
N TYR A 106 -11.05 -5.47 6.37
CA TYR A 106 -10.60 -4.52 7.39
C TYR A 106 -11.79 -3.86 8.10
N LEU A 107 -12.86 -3.53 7.36
CA LEU A 107 -14.09 -2.96 7.90
C LEU A 107 -14.81 -3.93 8.85
N LEU A 108 -14.84 -5.22 8.51
CA LEU A 108 -15.38 -6.27 9.38
C LEU A 108 -14.53 -6.45 10.65
N ALA A 109 -13.21 -6.38 10.52
CA ALA A 109 -12.30 -6.54 11.65
C ALA A 109 -12.31 -5.35 12.62
N THR A 110 -12.62 -4.12 12.15
CA THR A 110 -12.67 -2.90 12.97
C THR A 110 -14.08 -2.56 13.48
N GLY A 111 -15.07 -3.44 13.28
CA GLY A 111 -16.43 -3.18 13.74
C GLY A 111 -17.12 -2.02 13.01
N PHE A 112 -16.90 -1.87 11.70
CA PHE A 112 -17.47 -0.85 10.81
C PHE A 112 -16.92 0.58 11.03
N ASP A 113 -15.73 0.72 11.56
CA ASP A 113 -15.06 2.02 11.62
C ASP A 113 -14.52 2.41 10.23
N VAL A 114 -15.28 3.28 9.55
CA VAL A 114 -14.97 3.77 8.19
C VAL A 114 -13.72 4.64 8.18
N ASN A 115 -13.49 5.46 9.21
CA ASN A 115 -12.35 6.36 9.28
C ASN A 115 -11.04 5.58 9.41
N ALA A 116 -11.00 4.57 10.29
CA ALA A 116 -9.85 3.69 10.44
C ALA A 116 -9.57 2.90 9.15
N THR A 117 -10.63 2.44 8.49
CA THR A 117 -10.51 1.70 7.22
C THR A 117 -9.96 2.60 6.11
N LEU A 118 -10.48 3.81 5.93
CA LEU A 118 -9.98 4.77 4.96
C LEU A 118 -8.52 5.16 5.24
N TYR A 119 -8.18 5.36 6.50
CA TYR A 119 -6.81 5.64 6.90
C TYR A 119 -5.87 4.51 6.45
N GLN A 120 -6.24 3.26 6.66
CA GLN A 120 -5.45 2.10 6.27
C GLN A 120 -5.39 1.89 4.75
N VAL A 121 -6.44 2.19 4.02
CA VAL A 121 -6.45 2.13 2.55
C VAL A 121 -5.53 3.20 1.97
N LEU A 122 -5.56 4.41 2.52
CA LEU A 122 -4.72 5.54 2.08
C LEU A 122 -3.29 5.45 2.63
N SER A 123 -3.03 4.68 3.68
CA SER A 123 -1.70 4.54 4.24
C SER A 123 -0.88 3.47 3.50
N GLY A 124 0.42 3.74 3.30
CA GLY A 124 1.34 2.81 2.64
C GLY A 124 1.09 2.58 1.16
N GLY A 125 1.67 1.51 0.64
CA GLY A 125 1.73 1.19 -0.78
C GLY A 125 0.54 0.39 -1.33
N LEU A 126 -0.61 0.33 -0.65
CA LEU A 126 -1.76 -0.45 -1.13
C LEU A 126 -2.21 0.02 -2.52
N ILE A 127 -2.38 1.32 -2.70
CA ILE A 127 -2.80 1.90 -3.98
C ILE A 127 -1.76 1.64 -5.08
N LEU A 128 -0.47 1.87 -4.79
CA LEU A 128 0.60 1.55 -5.73
C LEU A 128 0.61 0.05 -6.07
N GLY A 129 0.50 -0.81 -5.07
CA GLY A 129 0.46 -2.26 -5.24
C GLY A 129 -0.72 -2.74 -6.08
N ALA A 130 -1.91 -2.22 -5.83
CA ALA A 130 -3.13 -2.63 -6.53
C ALA A 130 -3.16 -2.18 -8.00
N PHE A 131 -2.75 -0.94 -8.30
CA PHE A 131 -2.87 -0.37 -9.64
C PHE A 131 -1.65 -0.61 -10.54
N PHE A 132 -0.44 -0.69 -9.98
CA PHE A 132 0.79 -0.74 -10.77
C PHE A 132 1.56 -2.05 -10.62
N MET A 133 1.50 -2.70 -9.45
CA MET A 133 2.26 -3.93 -9.22
C MET A 133 1.44 -5.20 -9.48
N ALA A 134 0.20 -5.27 -9.00
CA ALA A 134 -0.66 -6.44 -9.18
C ALA A 134 -1.21 -6.57 -10.62
N THR A 135 -1.19 -5.49 -11.38
CA THR A 135 -1.63 -5.46 -12.79
C THR A 135 -0.52 -5.73 -13.79
N ASP A 136 0.64 -6.17 -13.32
CA ASP A 136 1.78 -6.51 -14.18
C ASP A 136 1.40 -7.58 -15.21
N TYR A 137 1.72 -7.31 -16.48
CA TYR A 137 1.29 -8.11 -17.62
C TYR A 137 1.87 -9.53 -17.63
N SER A 138 3.06 -9.70 -17.06
CA SER A 138 3.79 -10.96 -17.09
C SER A 138 3.44 -11.91 -15.94
N SER A 139 3.04 -11.38 -14.78
CA SER A 139 2.78 -12.16 -13.57
C SER A 139 1.29 -12.27 -13.22
N SER A 140 0.41 -11.50 -13.87
CA SER A 140 -1.03 -11.56 -13.62
C SER A 140 -1.74 -12.60 -14.49
N PRO A 141 -2.86 -13.20 -14.02
CA PRO A 141 -3.65 -14.15 -14.79
C PRO A 141 -4.21 -13.53 -16.08
N ALA A 142 -4.23 -14.31 -17.17
CA ALA A 142 -4.76 -13.86 -18.45
C ALA A 142 -6.31 -13.81 -18.48
N THR A 143 -6.99 -14.71 -17.75
CA THR A 143 -8.45 -14.84 -17.76
C THR A 143 -9.12 -13.83 -16.81
N GLY A 144 -10.29 -13.29 -17.20
CA GLY A 144 -11.03 -12.33 -16.38
C GLY A 144 -11.41 -12.88 -15.00
N LYS A 145 -11.88 -14.13 -14.93
CA LYS A 145 -12.18 -14.81 -13.65
C LYS A 145 -10.92 -15.01 -12.80
N GLY A 146 -9.81 -15.41 -13.43
CA GLY A 146 -8.52 -15.58 -12.75
C GLY A 146 -8.02 -14.26 -12.15
N LYS A 147 -8.22 -13.13 -12.83
CA LYS A 147 -7.85 -11.80 -12.34
C LYS A 147 -8.61 -11.42 -11.05
N ILE A 148 -9.89 -11.76 -10.97
CA ILE A 148 -10.71 -11.52 -9.77
C ILE A 148 -10.22 -12.38 -8.60
N VAL A 149 -10.02 -13.69 -8.83
CA VAL A 149 -9.52 -14.61 -7.79
C VAL A 149 -8.14 -14.18 -7.30
N PHE A 150 -7.26 -13.79 -8.22
CA PHE A 150 -5.93 -13.27 -7.88
C PHE A 150 -6.02 -12.00 -7.04
N GLY A 151 -6.87 -11.03 -7.43
CA GLY A 151 -7.09 -9.80 -6.68
C GLY A 151 -7.61 -10.05 -5.26
N ILE A 152 -8.58 -10.96 -5.12
CA ILE A 152 -9.12 -11.38 -3.81
C ILE A 152 -8.01 -12.01 -2.95
N GLY A 153 -7.23 -12.94 -3.51
CA GLY A 153 -6.13 -13.58 -2.79
C GLY A 153 -5.09 -12.58 -2.30
N CYS A 154 -4.66 -11.65 -3.15
CA CYS A 154 -3.73 -10.58 -2.76
C CYS A 154 -4.31 -9.65 -1.68
N GLY A 155 -5.60 -9.29 -1.77
CA GLY A 155 -6.28 -8.46 -0.79
C GLY A 155 -6.37 -9.13 0.58
N LEU A 156 -6.71 -10.43 0.62
CA LEU A 156 -6.73 -11.22 1.84
C LEU A 156 -5.36 -11.35 2.48
N LEU A 157 -4.33 -11.69 1.71
CA LEU A 157 -2.97 -11.80 2.22
C LEU A 157 -2.48 -10.47 2.82
N LEU A 158 -2.74 -9.35 2.14
CA LEU A 158 -2.37 -8.04 2.65
C LEU A 158 -3.12 -7.71 3.95
N PHE A 159 -4.41 -8.05 4.04
CA PHE A 159 -5.19 -7.89 5.26
C PHE A 159 -4.57 -8.70 6.41
N VAL A 160 -4.28 -9.98 6.21
CA VAL A 160 -3.69 -10.85 7.23
C VAL A 160 -2.35 -10.28 7.71
N PHE A 161 -1.44 -9.90 6.80
CA PHE A 161 -0.16 -9.33 7.20
C PHE A 161 -0.27 -8.02 7.98
N ARG A 162 -1.18 -7.13 7.59
CA ARG A 162 -1.39 -5.87 8.31
C ARG A 162 -2.08 -6.09 9.65
N PHE A 163 -3.03 -7.00 9.71
CA PHE A 163 -3.75 -7.34 10.93
C PHE A 163 -2.82 -8.03 11.94
N CYS A 164 -2.05 -9.03 11.53
CA CYS A 164 -1.07 -9.70 12.38
C CYS A 164 0.02 -8.76 12.90
N LYS A 165 0.41 -7.73 12.12
CA LYS A 165 1.39 -6.73 12.58
C LYS A 165 0.81 -5.78 13.63
N LYS A 166 -0.50 -5.55 13.63
CA LYS A 166 -1.20 -4.69 14.59
C LYS A 166 -1.48 -5.41 15.92
N THR A 167 -1.70 -6.71 15.88
CA THR A 167 -2.15 -7.53 17.03
C THR A 167 -1.08 -7.95 18.06
N PRO A 168 0.25 -7.97 17.82
CA PRO A 168 1.18 -8.50 18.82
C PRO A 168 1.21 -7.76 20.16
N ALA A 169 0.77 -6.48 20.17
CA ALA A 169 0.82 -5.68 21.41
C ALA A 169 -0.47 -5.79 22.26
N GLU A 170 -1.61 -6.08 21.63
CA GLU A 170 -2.88 -6.14 22.38
C GLU A 170 -3.18 -7.52 22.96
N TRP A 171 -2.76 -8.61 22.31
CA TRP A 171 -2.97 -9.95 22.85
C TRP A 171 -2.09 -10.26 24.07
N CYS A 172 -0.94 -9.60 24.19
CA CYS A 172 -0.05 -9.74 25.35
C CYS A 172 -0.59 -9.02 26.61
N SER A 173 -1.57 -8.13 26.46
CA SER A 173 -2.17 -7.42 27.60
C SER A 173 -3.39 -8.12 28.19
N TYR A 174 -3.90 -9.18 27.53
CA TYR A 174 -5.06 -9.98 27.97
C TYR A 174 -4.69 -11.40 28.42
N ALA A 175 -3.40 -11.75 28.46
CA ALA A 175 -2.88 -12.98 29.04
C ALA A 175 -2.15 -12.70 30.35
#